data_f7d3c948c83ca1330d6c4405e756f40b
#
_entry.id   f7d3c948c83ca1330d6c4405e756f40b
#
_cell.length_a   1.000
_cell.length_b   1.000
_cell.length_c   1.000
_cell.angle_alpha   90.00
_cell.angle_beta   90.00
_cell.angle_gamma   90.00
#
_symmetry.space_group_name_H-M   'P 1'
#
loop_
_entity.id
_entity.type
_entity.pdbx_description
1 polymer ?
#
loop_
_entity_poly.entity_id
_entity_poly.type
_entity_poly.pdbx_seq_one_letter_code
_entity_poly.pdbx_strand_id
1 'polypeptide(L)'
;MIDFSGYTREAIQKEMLDQVDPNIDTREGSMIQTAIGPVAWYLEGVYMILKQIQDNAYPATAVGDCLDKIVQTRGLTRKQATAAVRKGTFNTAVPSGSEFKTINGADSQIFVTGDRISGGGPEYVYAMQCKLASAMTAGS
;
A
#
# COMPACT_ATOMS: atom_id res chain seq x y z
N MET A 1 -5.29 -14.93 18.66
CA MET A 1 -5.77 -14.05 17.57
C MET A 1 -7.16 -14.56 17.21
N ILE A 2 -8.15 -13.69 17.11
CA ILE A 2 -9.53 -14.09 16.74
C ILE A 2 -9.55 -14.29 15.24
N ASP A 3 -10.15 -15.38 14.78
CA ASP A 3 -10.34 -15.63 13.35
C ASP A 3 -11.68 -15.04 12.88
N PHE A 4 -11.60 -14.07 11.98
CA PHE A 4 -12.75 -13.41 11.39
C PHE A 4 -13.08 -13.93 9.98
N SER A 5 -12.35 -14.92 9.46
CA SER A 5 -12.53 -15.40 8.07
C SER A 5 -13.89 -16.07 7.81
N GLY A 6 -14.52 -16.58 8.87
CA GLY A 6 -15.82 -17.24 8.79
C GLY A 6 -17.02 -16.28 8.73
N TYR A 7 -16.82 -14.99 9.02
CA TYR A 7 -17.92 -14.01 9.05
C TYR A 7 -18.14 -13.35 7.68
N THR A 8 -18.44 -14.16 6.68
CA THR A 8 -18.83 -13.68 5.35
C THR A 8 -20.30 -13.28 5.34
N ARG A 9 -20.70 -12.45 4.37
CA ARG A 9 -22.09 -12.02 4.18
C ARG A 9 -23.06 -13.22 4.15
N GLU A 10 -22.71 -14.27 3.39
CA GLU A 10 -23.54 -15.47 3.27
C GLU A 10 -23.67 -16.22 4.60
N ALA A 11 -22.57 -16.35 5.35
CA ALA A 11 -22.58 -17.02 6.66
C ALA A 11 -23.44 -16.25 7.67
N ILE A 12 -23.26 -14.94 7.74
CA ILE A 12 -24.02 -14.06 8.64
C ILE A 12 -25.51 -14.08 8.26
N GLN A 13 -25.81 -13.95 6.96
CA GLN A 13 -27.21 -13.97 6.49
C GLN A 13 -27.88 -15.30 6.82
N LYS A 14 -27.20 -16.42 6.62
CA LYS A 14 -27.70 -17.74 6.98
C LYS A 14 -27.98 -17.86 8.46
N GLU A 15 -27.01 -17.48 9.30
CA GLU A 15 -27.16 -17.53 10.76
C GLU A 15 -28.35 -16.67 11.23
N MET A 16 -28.54 -15.49 10.64
CA MET A 16 -29.67 -14.62 10.96
C MET A 16 -31.00 -15.24 10.53
N LEU A 17 -31.06 -15.87 9.36
CA LEU A 17 -32.27 -16.55 8.87
C LEU A 17 -32.62 -17.79 9.69
N ASP A 18 -31.62 -18.52 10.18
CA ASP A 18 -31.82 -19.70 11.04
C ASP A 18 -32.45 -19.35 12.41
N GLN A 19 -32.39 -18.07 12.83
CA GLN A 19 -33.01 -17.59 14.06
C GLN A 19 -34.42 -17.01 13.86
N VAL A 20 -34.91 -16.93 12.63
CA VAL A 20 -36.27 -16.47 12.33
C VAL A 20 -37.27 -17.58 12.67
N ASP A 21 -38.46 -17.20 13.20
CA ASP A 21 -39.52 -18.14 13.51
C ASP A 21 -39.84 -19.03 12.28
N PRO A 22 -39.92 -20.38 12.44
CA PRO A 22 -40.19 -21.31 11.33
C PRO A 22 -41.51 -21.06 10.57
N ASN A 23 -42.43 -20.32 11.18
CA ASN A 23 -43.71 -19.96 10.53
C ASN A 23 -43.58 -18.77 9.58
N ILE A 24 -42.45 -18.09 9.56
CA ILE A 24 -42.20 -16.94 8.68
C ILE A 24 -41.47 -17.42 7.41
N ASP A 25 -41.89 -16.91 6.26
CA ASP A 25 -41.24 -17.22 4.99
C ASP A 25 -39.85 -16.56 4.89
N THR A 26 -38.83 -17.43 4.84
CA THR A 26 -37.43 -17.05 4.71
C THR A 26 -36.81 -17.36 3.35
N ARG A 27 -37.64 -17.80 2.36
CA ARG A 27 -37.17 -18.12 1.02
C ARG A 27 -36.65 -16.92 0.28
N GLU A 28 -35.87 -17.20 -0.76
CA GLU A 28 -35.35 -16.17 -1.65
C GLU A 28 -36.46 -15.28 -2.22
N GLY A 29 -36.28 -13.95 -2.07
CA GLY A 29 -37.29 -12.96 -2.44
C GLY A 29 -38.32 -12.63 -1.36
N SER A 30 -38.30 -13.29 -0.19
CA SER A 30 -39.16 -12.93 0.94
C SER A 30 -38.80 -11.55 1.51
N MET A 31 -39.75 -10.91 2.19
CA MET A 31 -39.54 -9.62 2.85
C MET A 31 -38.41 -9.72 3.88
N ILE A 32 -38.37 -10.82 4.65
CA ILE A 32 -37.35 -11.05 5.68
C ILE A 32 -35.96 -11.17 5.07
N GLN A 33 -35.80 -11.96 4.04
CA GLN A 33 -34.52 -12.12 3.35
C GLN A 33 -34.03 -10.79 2.74
N THR A 34 -34.96 -10.04 2.12
CA THR A 34 -34.66 -8.72 1.56
C THR A 34 -34.20 -7.72 2.63
N ALA A 35 -34.79 -7.78 3.83
CA ALA A 35 -34.42 -6.92 4.95
C ALA A 35 -33.08 -7.32 5.60
N ILE A 36 -32.79 -8.62 5.71
CA ILE A 36 -31.56 -9.14 6.34
C ILE A 36 -30.34 -8.95 5.43
N GLY A 37 -30.49 -9.02 4.11
CA GLY A 37 -29.39 -8.92 3.16
C GLY A 37 -28.48 -7.70 3.33
N PRO A 38 -29.02 -6.46 3.38
CA PRO A 38 -28.21 -5.25 3.63
C PRO A 38 -27.54 -5.23 5.01
N VAL A 39 -28.21 -5.79 6.04
CA VAL A 39 -27.67 -5.87 7.39
C VAL A 39 -26.48 -6.81 7.45
N ALA A 40 -26.59 -7.99 6.84
CA ALA A 40 -25.49 -8.97 6.73
C ALA A 40 -24.28 -8.38 5.97
N TRP A 41 -24.53 -7.65 4.90
CA TRP A 41 -23.48 -6.96 4.15
C TRP A 41 -22.76 -5.91 5.01
N TYR A 42 -23.50 -5.14 5.78
CA TYR A 42 -22.92 -4.13 6.68
C TYR A 42 -22.09 -4.77 7.79
N LEU A 43 -22.60 -5.87 8.39
CA LEU A 43 -21.90 -6.62 9.43
C LEU A 43 -20.59 -7.25 8.91
N GLU A 44 -20.56 -7.79 7.70
CA GLU A 44 -19.31 -8.25 7.07
C GLU A 44 -18.28 -7.12 7.01
N GLY A 45 -18.68 -5.90 6.61
CA GLY A 45 -17.81 -4.73 6.62
C GLY A 45 -17.27 -4.41 8.03
N VAL A 46 -18.09 -4.54 9.06
CA VAL A 46 -17.66 -4.36 10.46
C VAL A 46 -16.62 -5.42 10.87
N TYR A 47 -16.82 -6.69 10.51
CA TYR A 47 -15.84 -7.75 10.79
C TYR A 47 -14.53 -7.55 10.06
N MET A 48 -14.56 -7.03 8.82
CA MET A 48 -13.35 -6.65 8.08
C MET A 48 -12.56 -5.54 8.82
N ILE A 49 -13.26 -4.53 9.33
CA ILE A 49 -12.63 -3.46 10.12
C ILE A 49 -12.05 -4.01 11.42
N LEU A 50 -12.76 -4.89 12.12
CA LEU A 50 -12.26 -5.53 13.35
C LEU A 50 -10.98 -6.35 13.09
N LYS A 51 -10.94 -7.09 11.98
CA LYS A 51 -9.74 -7.80 11.54
C LYS A 51 -8.59 -6.84 11.30
N GLN A 52 -8.83 -5.73 10.60
CA GLN A 52 -7.80 -4.72 10.33
C GLN A 52 -7.28 -4.08 11.63
N ILE A 53 -8.16 -3.80 12.60
CA ILE A 53 -7.76 -3.29 13.91
C ILE A 53 -6.88 -4.31 14.63
N GLN A 54 -7.26 -5.59 14.61
CA GLN A 54 -6.48 -6.69 15.21
C GLN A 54 -5.10 -6.81 14.54
N ASP A 55 -5.04 -6.79 13.21
CA ASP A 55 -3.78 -6.88 12.47
C ASP A 55 -2.86 -5.67 12.77
N ASN A 56 -3.43 -4.48 12.91
CA ASN A 56 -2.71 -3.26 13.25
C ASN A 56 -2.30 -3.13 14.73
N ALA A 57 -2.81 -4.00 15.59
CA ALA A 57 -2.43 -4.00 17.01
C ALA A 57 -1.05 -4.63 17.26
N TYR A 58 -0.53 -5.41 16.32
CA TYR A 58 0.73 -6.12 16.48
C TYR A 58 1.80 -5.57 15.53
N PRO A 59 3.05 -5.34 16.02
CA PRO A 59 4.13 -4.80 15.18
C PRO A 59 4.47 -5.66 13.96
N ALA A 60 4.23 -6.98 14.05
CA ALA A 60 4.54 -7.93 12.97
C ALA A 60 3.57 -7.81 11.78
N THR A 61 2.35 -7.35 12.01
CA THR A 61 1.27 -7.27 11.01
C THR A 61 0.85 -5.84 10.71
N ALA A 62 1.20 -4.89 11.59
CA ALA A 62 0.89 -3.47 11.41
C ALA A 62 1.65 -2.87 10.23
N VAL A 63 0.99 -2.01 9.47
CA VAL A 63 1.54 -1.32 8.31
C VAL A 63 1.31 0.19 8.39
N GLY A 64 2.12 0.94 7.63
CA GLY A 64 1.97 2.39 7.51
C GLY A 64 2.02 3.12 8.85
N ASP A 65 1.10 4.07 9.04
CA ASP A 65 1.03 4.94 10.23
C ASP A 65 0.80 4.18 11.54
N CYS A 66 0.10 3.04 11.48
CA CYS A 66 -0.13 2.22 12.67
C CYS A 66 1.18 1.64 13.19
N LEU A 67 2.02 1.10 12.29
CA LEU A 67 3.36 0.63 12.65
C LEU A 67 4.23 1.77 13.19
N ASP A 68 4.17 2.95 12.56
CA ASP A 68 4.95 4.11 13.01
C ASP A 68 4.57 4.54 14.44
N LYS A 69 3.28 4.54 14.77
CA LYS A 69 2.81 4.81 16.13
C LYS A 69 3.29 3.76 17.14
N ILE A 70 3.26 2.47 16.77
CA ILE A 70 3.73 1.39 17.63
C ILE A 70 5.23 1.53 17.92
N VAL A 71 6.05 1.80 16.89
CA VAL A 71 7.51 1.91 17.08
C VAL A 71 7.91 3.19 17.80
N GLN A 72 7.11 4.27 17.67
CA GLN A 72 7.32 5.50 18.46
C GLN A 72 7.21 5.26 19.96
N THR A 73 6.38 4.34 20.43
CA THR A 73 6.31 3.97 21.85
C THR A 73 7.63 3.40 22.38
N ARG A 74 8.51 2.93 21.51
CA ARG A 74 9.85 2.43 21.80
C ARG A 74 10.95 3.44 21.48
N GLY A 75 10.58 4.70 21.19
CA GLY A 75 11.55 5.77 20.84
C GLY A 75 12.15 5.61 19.43
N LEU A 76 11.58 4.79 18.59
CA LEU A 76 12.04 4.58 17.21
C LEU A 76 11.22 5.42 16.23
N THR A 77 11.88 5.91 15.19
CA THR A 77 11.24 6.61 14.08
C THR A 77 11.61 5.95 12.76
N ARG A 78 10.66 5.90 11.82
CA ARG A 78 10.92 5.38 10.48
C ARG A 78 11.90 6.29 9.75
N LYS A 79 12.89 5.72 9.11
CA LYS A 79 13.76 6.45 8.20
C LYS A 79 12.93 6.91 7.00
N GLN A 80 13.06 8.18 6.65
CA GLN A 80 12.40 8.73 5.47
C GLN A 80 12.98 8.10 4.19
N ALA A 81 12.15 8.03 3.16
CA ALA A 81 12.61 7.60 1.85
C ALA A 81 13.67 8.57 1.33
N THR A 82 14.77 8.03 0.82
CA THR A 82 15.83 8.80 0.16
C THR A 82 15.71 8.66 -1.34
N ALA A 83 16.10 9.69 -2.07
CA ALA A 83 16.11 9.65 -3.53
C ALA A 83 17.13 8.62 -4.03
N ALA A 84 16.76 7.86 -5.05
CA ALA A 84 17.67 6.92 -5.70
C ALA A 84 18.82 7.65 -6.37
N VAL A 85 20.04 7.16 -6.19
CA VAL A 85 21.25 7.69 -6.83
C VAL A 85 21.79 6.64 -7.80
N ARG A 86 22.06 7.04 -9.02
CA ARG A 86 22.62 6.18 -10.08
C ARG A 86 23.80 6.86 -10.78
N LYS A 87 24.61 6.07 -11.44
CA LYS A 87 25.61 6.56 -12.38
C LYS A 87 25.00 6.73 -13.75
N GLY A 88 25.13 7.92 -14.34
CA GLY A 88 24.77 8.19 -15.73
C GLY A 88 26.04 8.36 -16.55
N THR A 89 26.13 7.67 -17.70
CA THR A 89 27.25 7.79 -18.65
C THR A 89 26.78 8.52 -19.90
N PHE A 90 27.52 9.54 -20.31
CA PHE A 90 27.19 10.40 -21.44
C PHE A 90 28.40 10.52 -22.38
N ASN A 91 28.13 10.67 -23.67
CA ASN A 91 29.16 10.85 -24.70
C ASN A 91 29.73 12.28 -24.76
N THR A 92 29.04 13.22 -24.07
CA THR A 92 29.42 14.63 -24.00
C THR A 92 29.37 15.15 -22.57
N ALA A 93 30.05 16.27 -22.31
CA ALA A 93 29.96 16.92 -21.02
C ALA A 93 28.53 17.47 -20.81
N VAL A 94 27.91 17.14 -19.67
CA VAL A 94 26.56 17.58 -19.30
C VAL A 94 26.68 18.55 -18.11
N PRO A 95 26.00 19.70 -18.16
CA PRO A 95 25.97 20.61 -17.02
C PRO A 95 25.33 19.95 -15.80
N SER A 96 25.86 20.24 -14.59
CA SER A 96 25.21 19.85 -13.36
C SER A 96 23.82 20.47 -13.25
N GLY A 97 22.84 19.72 -12.77
CA GLY A 97 21.43 20.16 -12.70
C GLY A 97 20.60 19.84 -13.96
N SER A 98 21.20 19.21 -15.00
CA SER A 98 20.42 18.78 -16.16
C SER A 98 19.46 17.65 -15.81
N GLU A 99 18.21 17.74 -16.29
CA GLU A 99 17.16 16.76 -16.03
C GLU A 99 17.06 15.73 -17.17
N PHE A 100 17.03 14.46 -16.81
CA PHE A 100 16.86 13.34 -17.73
C PHE A 100 15.67 12.49 -17.29
N LYS A 101 14.81 12.14 -18.24
CA LYS A 101 13.63 11.33 -18.01
C LYS A 101 13.89 9.91 -18.51
N THR A 102 13.53 8.90 -17.72
CA THR A 102 13.58 7.50 -18.17
C THR A 102 12.48 7.22 -19.20
N ILE A 103 12.73 6.26 -20.10
CA ILE A 103 11.83 5.94 -21.22
C ILE A 103 10.78 4.88 -20.80
N ASN A 104 10.23 4.96 -19.58
CA ASN A 104 9.30 3.96 -19.05
C ASN A 104 7.80 4.40 -19.15
N GLY A 105 7.45 5.24 -20.07
CA GLY A 105 6.05 5.68 -20.27
C GLY A 105 5.46 6.37 -19.04
N ALA A 106 4.38 5.82 -18.50
CA ALA A 106 3.66 6.40 -17.34
C ALA A 106 4.51 6.38 -16.05
N ASP A 107 5.40 5.40 -15.89
CA ASP A 107 6.27 5.24 -14.72
C ASP A 107 7.64 5.90 -14.86
N SER A 108 7.75 6.84 -15.81
CA SER A 108 9.02 7.52 -16.07
C SER A 108 9.44 8.41 -14.90
N GLN A 109 10.70 8.26 -14.49
CA GLN A 109 11.31 9.03 -13.42
C GLN A 109 12.25 10.10 -13.98
N ILE A 110 12.35 11.23 -13.26
CA ILE A 110 13.25 12.32 -13.62
C ILE A 110 14.49 12.23 -12.73
N PHE A 111 15.65 12.15 -13.34
CA PHE A 111 16.95 12.18 -12.70
C PHE A 111 17.65 13.50 -13.00
N VAL A 112 18.30 14.05 -12.00
CA VAL A 112 19.07 15.30 -12.10
C VAL A 112 20.55 14.94 -12.02
N THR A 113 21.35 15.49 -12.92
CA THR A 113 22.82 15.33 -12.89
C THR A 113 23.42 16.13 -11.73
N GLY A 114 24.17 15.46 -10.88
CA GLY A 114 25.00 16.04 -9.86
C GLY A 114 26.45 16.20 -10.30
N ASP A 115 27.38 15.93 -9.37
CA ASP A 115 28.79 16.06 -9.60
C ASP A 115 29.34 14.98 -10.55
N ARG A 116 30.34 15.36 -11.34
CA ARG A 116 31.08 14.45 -12.18
C ARG A 116 31.93 13.49 -11.33
N ILE A 117 31.71 12.20 -11.49
CA ILE A 117 32.44 11.16 -10.76
C ILE A 117 33.76 10.83 -11.44
N SER A 118 33.75 10.67 -12.77
CA SER A 118 34.94 10.32 -13.54
C SER A 118 34.74 10.65 -15.03
N GLY A 119 35.80 10.53 -15.79
CA GLY A 119 35.78 10.64 -17.26
C GLY A 119 36.48 11.89 -17.76
N GLY A 120 37.11 11.75 -18.87
CA GLY A 120 37.76 12.73 -19.74
C GLY A 120 38.16 11.97 -20.96
N GLY A 121 37.44 12.11 -22.05
CA GLY A 121 37.59 11.27 -23.21
C GLY A 121 36.19 10.82 -23.68
N PRO A 122 35.99 9.71 -24.35
CA PRO A 122 34.65 9.48 -24.96
C PRO A 122 33.48 9.29 -23.96
N GLU A 123 33.76 9.15 -22.68
CA GLU A 123 32.72 8.91 -21.67
C GLU A 123 32.83 9.84 -20.46
N TYR A 124 31.73 10.46 -20.13
CA TYR A 124 31.57 11.33 -18.93
C TYR A 124 30.63 10.66 -17.96
N VAL A 125 31.05 10.40 -16.72
CA VAL A 125 30.25 9.73 -15.70
C VAL A 125 29.85 10.73 -14.61
N TYR A 126 28.54 10.84 -14.38
CA TYR A 126 27.95 11.72 -13.38
C TYR A 126 27.16 10.94 -12.33
N ALA A 127 27.11 11.45 -11.10
CA ALA A 127 26.11 11.03 -10.14
C ALA A 127 24.76 11.60 -10.54
N MET A 128 23.76 10.76 -10.69
CA MET A 128 22.40 11.16 -11.02
C MET A 128 21.49 10.84 -9.85
N GLN A 129 20.74 11.83 -9.39
CA GLN A 129 19.79 11.68 -8.29
C GLN A 129 18.36 11.79 -8.81
N CYS A 130 17.49 10.87 -8.40
CA CYS A 130 16.08 10.96 -8.72
C CYS A 130 15.46 12.18 -8.03
N LYS A 131 14.63 12.94 -8.75
CA LYS A 131 13.94 14.13 -8.24
C LYS A 131 12.90 13.78 -7.16
N LEU A 132 12.34 12.56 -7.20
CA LEU A 132 11.39 12.07 -6.23
C LEU A 132 12.05 11.08 -5.26
N ALA A 133 11.97 11.36 -3.96
CA ALA A 133 12.32 10.41 -2.93
C ALA A 133 11.16 9.43 -2.76
N SER A 134 11.25 8.23 -3.34
CA SER A 134 10.25 7.17 -3.15
C SER A 134 10.92 5.80 -3.11
N ALA A 135 10.28 4.87 -2.42
CA ALA A 135 10.75 3.48 -2.35
C ALA A 135 10.75 2.78 -3.74
N MET A 136 9.93 3.24 -4.67
CA MET A 136 9.82 2.65 -6.02
C MET A 136 11.02 2.99 -6.92
N THR A 137 11.76 4.05 -6.62
CA THR A 137 12.92 4.46 -7.43
C THR A 137 14.22 3.74 -7.01
N ALA A 138 14.22 3.10 -5.86
CA ALA A 138 15.41 2.42 -5.31
C ALA A 138 15.76 1.10 -6.02
N GLY A 139 14.83 0.49 -6.74
CA GLY A 139 14.96 -0.86 -7.34
C GLY A 139 14.88 -0.92 -8.86
N SER A 140 14.67 0.17 -9.55
CA SER A 140 14.54 0.19 -11.03
C SER A 140 15.85 0.44 -11.74
#